data_77723dd183e970e68c8027fea472f705
#
_entry.id   77723dd183e970e68c8027fea472f705
#
_cell.length_a   1.000
_cell.length_b   1.000
_cell.length_c   1.000
_cell.angle_alpha   90.00
_cell.angle_beta   90.00
_cell.angle_gamma   90.00
#
_symmetry.space_group_name_H-M   'P 1'
#
loop_
_entity.id
_entity.type
_entity.pdbx_description
1 polymer ?
#
loop_
_entity_poly.entity_id
_entity_poly.type
_entity_poly.pdbx_seq_one_letter_code
_entity_poly.pdbx_strand_id
1 'polypeptide(L)'
;MGFLTDWLTDWLKELLIEGIMDNLTGLFDTVNSRVGEIAVQVGTTPAAWNAGVFSLIRQLSETVILPIAGLILTFVATYELIQLIIEKNNLHDLDYWIFFKWIFKTACAILILSNTFNIVMAVFDVSQSVIARAAGIVQGSTDISEAMLADLEATLETLGLGSLLGLWLQSLLIHVTMWAINIVIFVIVYGRMIEIYLLASLAPISVATLSNRELGNTGQNYLKSLFAVGFQGLLILVCVAIYAVLIQGIATSGDPIGAIWGCMGYSVLLCFCLFKTGSIARSVFSAH
;
A
#
# COMPACT_ATOMS: atom_id res chain seq x y z
N MET A 1 -45.37 -42.20 1.02
CA MET A 1 -44.46 -41.36 1.82
C MET A 1 -43.13 -41.06 1.08
N GLY A 2 -42.63 -41.93 0.19
CA GLY A 2 -41.39 -41.68 -0.54
C GLY A 2 -41.39 -40.42 -1.43
N PHE A 3 -42.45 -40.13 -2.15
CA PHE A 3 -42.52 -38.98 -3.05
C PHE A 3 -42.35 -37.62 -2.39
N LEU A 4 -42.89 -37.43 -1.19
CA LEU A 4 -42.72 -36.17 -0.43
C LEU A 4 -41.33 -36.04 0.18
N THR A 5 -40.72 -37.16 0.56
CA THR A 5 -39.32 -37.15 1.08
C THR A 5 -38.34 -36.91 -0.04
N ASP A 6 -38.55 -37.50 -1.20
CA ASP A 6 -37.67 -37.31 -2.37
C ASP A 6 -37.78 -35.88 -2.90
N TRP A 7 -38.94 -35.32 -3.06
CA TRP A 7 -39.15 -33.92 -3.46
C TRP A 7 -38.52 -32.94 -2.43
N LEU A 8 -38.67 -33.19 -1.14
CA LEU A 8 -38.06 -32.32 -0.11
C LEU A 8 -36.55 -32.40 -0.12
N THR A 9 -36.00 -33.58 -0.38
CA THR A 9 -34.56 -33.80 -0.51
C THR A 9 -33.96 -33.07 -1.73
N ASP A 10 -34.65 -33.15 -2.86
CA ASP A 10 -34.20 -32.48 -4.09
C ASP A 10 -34.30 -30.95 -3.94
N TRP A 11 -35.38 -30.44 -3.37
CA TRP A 11 -35.51 -29.00 -3.10
C TRP A 11 -34.45 -28.49 -2.11
N LEU A 12 -34.14 -29.25 -1.05
CA LEU A 12 -33.07 -28.91 -0.10
C LEU A 12 -31.70 -28.96 -0.75
N LYS A 13 -31.43 -29.90 -1.66
CA LYS A 13 -30.18 -29.96 -2.42
C LYS A 13 -29.99 -28.71 -3.27
N GLU A 14 -31.03 -28.34 -4.04
CA GLU A 14 -31.01 -27.17 -4.91
C GLU A 14 -30.75 -25.89 -4.11
N LEU A 15 -31.42 -25.69 -2.97
CA LEU A 15 -31.23 -24.54 -2.09
C LEU A 15 -29.81 -24.49 -1.49
N LEU A 16 -29.23 -25.65 -1.13
CA LEU A 16 -27.87 -25.69 -0.61
C LEU A 16 -26.80 -25.42 -1.69
N ILE A 17 -27.02 -25.96 -2.91
CA ILE A 17 -26.12 -25.71 -4.05
C ILE A 17 -26.16 -24.25 -4.43
N GLU A 18 -27.34 -23.65 -4.56
CA GLU A 18 -27.52 -22.21 -4.81
C GLU A 18 -26.79 -21.38 -3.74
N GLY A 19 -26.99 -21.68 -2.46
CA GLY A 19 -26.31 -20.97 -1.39
C GLY A 19 -24.79 -21.11 -1.37
N ILE A 20 -24.24 -22.27 -1.76
CA ILE A 20 -22.79 -22.47 -1.89
C ILE A 20 -22.26 -21.68 -3.09
N MET A 21 -22.96 -21.76 -4.23
CA MET A 21 -22.58 -21.07 -5.46
C MET A 21 -22.64 -19.55 -5.27
N ASP A 22 -23.67 -19.02 -4.61
CA ASP A 22 -23.78 -17.59 -4.29
C ASP A 22 -22.61 -17.13 -3.41
N ASN A 23 -22.22 -17.91 -2.39
CA ASN A 23 -21.12 -17.59 -1.52
C ASN A 23 -19.77 -17.58 -2.27
N LEU A 24 -19.55 -18.53 -3.18
CA LEU A 24 -18.33 -18.62 -3.99
C LEU A 24 -18.28 -17.54 -5.08
N THR A 25 -19.38 -17.34 -5.81
CA THR A 25 -19.48 -16.29 -6.83
C THR A 25 -19.32 -14.91 -6.20
N GLY A 26 -19.98 -14.66 -5.04
CA GLY A 26 -19.81 -13.43 -4.30
C GLY A 26 -18.38 -13.20 -3.79
N LEU A 27 -17.64 -14.28 -3.46
CA LEU A 27 -16.22 -14.18 -3.15
C LEU A 27 -15.42 -13.70 -4.37
N PHE A 28 -15.60 -14.33 -5.51
CA PHE A 28 -14.86 -14.00 -6.74
C PHE A 28 -15.15 -12.59 -7.21
N ASP A 29 -16.41 -12.17 -7.21
CA ASP A 29 -16.82 -10.82 -7.56
C ASP A 29 -16.23 -9.79 -6.60
N THR A 30 -16.23 -10.12 -5.30
CA THR A 30 -15.63 -9.26 -4.28
C THR A 30 -14.11 -9.15 -4.49
N VAL A 31 -13.42 -10.24 -4.80
CA VAL A 31 -11.97 -10.22 -5.10
C VAL A 31 -11.68 -9.32 -6.29
N ASN A 32 -12.39 -9.50 -7.40
CA ASN A 32 -12.20 -8.69 -8.61
C ASN A 32 -12.47 -7.21 -8.36
N SER A 33 -13.58 -6.88 -7.71
CA SER A 33 -13.91 -5.50 -7.40
C SER A 33 -12.88 -4.87 -6.44
N ARG A 34 -12.40 -5.63 -5.46
CA ARG A 34 -11.38 -5.15 -4.50
C ARG A 34 -10.01 -4.94 -5.13
N VAL A 35 -9.60 -5.78 -6.06
CA VAL A 35 -8.37 -5.55 -6.84
C VAL A 35 -8.45 -4.19 -7.55
N GLY A 36 -9.58 -3.91 -8.22
CA GLY A 36 -9.82 -2.63 -8.87
C GLY A 36 -9.85 -1.44 -7.90
N GLU A 37 -10.60 -1.56 -6.79
CA GLU A 37 -10.67 -0.51 -5.77
C GLU A 37 -9.32 -0.23 -5.12
N ILE A 38 -8.55 -1.26 -4.77
CA ILE A 38 -7.22 -1.10 -4.18
C ILE A 38 -6.28 -0.42 -5.17
N ALA A 39 -6.32 -0.82 -6.45
CA ALA A 39 -5.51 -0.21 -7.50
C ALA A 39 -5.80 1.29 -7.62
N VAL A 40 -7.07 1.69 -7.59
CA VAL A 40 -7.49 3.10 -7.61
C VAL A 40 -7.06 3.82 -6.33
N GLN A 41 -7.34 3.27 -5.16
CA GLN A 41 -7.04 3.91 -3.88
C GLN A 41 -5.53 4.08 -3.65
N VAL A 42 -4.76 3.03 -3.97
CA VAL A 42 -3.30 3.05 -3.84
C VAL A 42 -2.67 3.96 -4.91
N GLY A 43 -3.30 4.09 -6.08
CA GLY A 43 -2.93 5.00 -7.16
C GLY A 43 -3.42 6.45 -6.98
N THR A 44 -4.23 6.76 -5.96
CA THR A 44 -4.73 8.11 -5.72
C THR A 44 -3.64 9.01 -5.11
N THR A 45 -3.46 10.22 -5.65
CA THR A 45 -2.49 11.19 -5.10
C THR A 45 -2.94 11.72 -3.75
N PRO A 46 -2.02 12.14 -2.86
CA PRO A 46 -2.40 12.74 -1.58
C PRO A 46 -3.36 13.94 -1.74
N ALA A 47 -3.14 14.80 -2.74
CA ALA A 47 -4.01 15.94 -3.01
C ALA A 47 -5.43 15.53 -3.41
N ALA A 48 -5.58 14.46 -4.18
CA ALA A 48 -6.87 13.95 -4.64
C ALA A 48 -7.61 13.11 -3.59
N TRP A 49 -6.87 12.47 -2.67
CA TRP A 49 -7.45 11.60 -1.65
C TRP A 49 -8.35 12.36 -0.66
N ASN A 50 -7.87 13.49 -0.13
CA ASN A 50 -8.67 14.37 0.73
C ASN A 50 -8.10 15.79 0.71
N ALA A 51 -8.76 16.69 -0.02
CA ALA A 51 -8.32 18.09 -0.17
C ALA A 51 -8.28 18.85 1.17
N GLY A 52 -9.17 18.52 2.12
CA GLY A 52 -9.21 19.16 3.44
C GLY A 52 -8.00 18.78 4.29
N VAL A 53 -7.68 17.48 4.35
CA VAL A 53 -6.48 16.99 5.06
C VAL A 53 -5.22 17.51 4.39
N PHE A 54 -5.16 17.47 3.05
CA PHE A 54 -4.02 17.98 2.28
C PHE A 54 -3.74 19.46 2.60
N SER A 55 -4.76 20.32 2.57
CA SER A 55 -4.61 21.76 2.86
C SER A 55 -4.18 22.01 4.31
N LEU A 56 -4.72 21.23 5.27
CA LEU A 56 -4.34 21.32 6.67
C LEU A 56 -2.86 20.97 6.86
N ILE A 57 -2.42 19.84 6.30
CA ILE A 57 -1.02 19.38 6.44
C ILE A 57 -0.06 20.33 5.73
N ARG A 58 -0.44 20.84 4.57
CA ARG A 58 0.34 21.86 3.86
C ARG A 58 0.51 23.12 4.72
N GLN A 59 -0.59 23.65 5.26
CA GLN A 59 -0.56 24.83 6.12
C GLN A 59 0.30 24.59 7.36
N LEU A 60 0.17 23.40 8.02
CA LEU A 60 1.00 23.05 9.17
C LEU A 60 2.49 23.02 8.81
N SER A 61 2.83 22.38 7.68
CA SER A 61 4.21 22.29 7.21
C SER A 61 4.81 23.66 6.88
N GLU A 62 4.07 24.49 6.15
CA GLU A 62 4.56 25.79 5.67
C GLU A 62 4.55 26.89 6.76
N THR A 63 3.56 26.90 7.68
CA THR A 63 3.43 27.99 8.66
C THR A 63 4.05 27.69 10.00
N VAL A 64 4.12 26.42 10.42
CA VAL A 64 4.64 26.04 11.75
C VAL A 64 6.01 25.36 11.62
N ILE A 65 6.13 24.36 10.76
CA ILE A 65 7.34 23.53 10.72
C ILE A 65 8.45 24.20 9.92
N LEU A 66 8.14 24.86 8.82
CA LEU A 66 9.14 25.53 7.98
C LEU A 66 9.95 26.61 8.73
N PRO A 67 9.37 27.50 9.57
CA PRO A 67 10.15 28.43 10.39
C PRO A 67 11.11 27.73 11.37
N ILE A 68 10.67 26.64 11.99
CA ILE A 68 11.53 25.84 12.89
C ILE A 68 12.69 25.23 12.10
N ALA A 69 12.40 24.68 10.92
CA ALA A 69 13.39 24.11 10.03
C ALA A 69 14.40 25.19 9.53
N GLY A 70 13.95 26.43 9.34
CA GLY A 70 14.80 27.56 9.04
C GLY A 70 15.82 27.87 10.16
N LEU A 71 15.40 27.81 11.41
CA LEU A 71 16.32 27.94 12.55
C LEU A 71 17.33 26.79 12.61
N ILE A 72 16.87 25.56 12.36
CA ILE A 72 17.77 24.40 12.28
C ILE A 72 18.77 24.56 11.15
N LEU A 73 18.33 24.97 9.96
CA LEU A 73 19.22 25.22 8.82
C LEU A 73 20.24 26.30 9.13
N THR A 74 19.86 27.38 9.82
CA THR A 74 20.78 28.45 10.23
C THR A 74 21.85 27.89 11.16
N PHE A 75 21.46 27.09 12.15
CA PHE A 75 22.41 26.42 13.04
C PHE A 75 23.36 25.50 12.27
N VAL A 76 22.80 24.63 11.40
CA VAL A 76 23.54 23.68 10.59
C VAL A 76 24.53 24.39 9.64
N ALA A 77 24.10 25.45 8.98
CA ALA A 77 24.96 26.24 8.08
C ALA A 77 26.09 26.93 8.82
N THR A 78 25.81 27.49 10.01
CA THR A 78 26.84 28.11 10.87
C THR A 78 27.84 27.08 11.37
N TYR A 79 27.39 25.93 11.82
CA TYR A 79 28.23 24.82 12.23
C TYR A 79 29.15 24.33 11.08
N GLU A 80 28.61 24.18 9.90
CA GLU A 80 29.36 23.83 8.69
C GLU A 80 30.46 24.88 8.38
N LEU A 81 30.15 26.17 8.52
CA LEU A 81 31.13 27.25 8.32
C LEU A 81 32.28 27.16 9.33
N ILE A 82 31.96 26.92 10.60
CA ILE A 82 32.96 26.75 11.68
C ILE A 82 33.86 25.54 11.35
N GLN A 83 33.30 24.41 10.95
CA GLN A 83 34.07 23.23 10.55
C GLN A 83 35.02 23.52 9.38
N LEU A 84 34.52 24.19 8.32
CA LEU A 84 35.32 24.57 7.17
C LEU A 84 36.51 25.46 7.54
N ILE A 85 36.37 26.36 8.54
CA ILE A 85 37.43 27.23 9.05
C ILE A 85 38.45 26.41 9.84
N ILE A 86 37.98 25.51 10.71
CA ILE A 86 38.86 24.70 11.61
C ILE A 86 39.67 23.66 10.77
N GLU A 87 39.03 22.97 9.82
CA GLU A 87 39.70 21.96 8.99
C GLU A 87 40.91 22.50 8.21
N LYS A 88 40.89 23.79 7.86
CA LYS A 88 41.97 24.43 7.08
C LYS A 88 43.14 24.89 7.90
N ASN A 89 43.11 24.78 9.21
CA ASN A 89 44.21 24.95 10.23
C ASN A 89 45.16 26.13 10.05
N ASN A 90 45.06 26.97 9.01
CA ASN A 90 45.81 28.15 8.76
C ASN A 90 44.90 29.29 8.32
N LEU A 91 44.56 30.18 9.27
CA LEU A 91 43.81 31.40 8.98
C LEU A 91 44.53 32.35 7.96
N HIS A 92 45.77 32.03 7.62
CA HIS A 92 46.57 32.80 6.65
C HIS A 92 46.30 32.50 5.17
N ASP A 93 45.73 31.31 4.88
CA ASP A 93 45.45 30.87 3.52
C ASP A 93 43.92 30.61 3.31
N LEU A 94 43.05 31.47 3.85
CA LEU A 94 41.64 31.42 3.60
C LEU A 94 41.34 31.73 2.12
N ASP A 95 41.16 30.70 1.34
CA ASP A 95 40.74 30.80 -0.05
C ASP A 95 39.28 31.31 -0.12
N TYR A 96 39.07 32.49 -0.74
CA TYR A 96 37.75 33.07 -0.98
C TYR A 96 36.78 32.09 -1.63
N TRP A 97 37.33 31.11 -2.37
CA TRP A 97 36.53 30.04 -3.01
C TRP A 97 35.77 29.17 -2.04
N ILE A 98 36.24 28.99 -0.81
CA ILE A 98 35.58 28.20 0.24
C ILE A 98 34.32 28.91 0.71
N PHE A 99 34.40 30.23 0.95
CA PHE A 99 33.25 31.03 1.29
C PHE A 99 32.21 31.05 0.19
N PHE A 100 32.64 31.13 -1.06
CA PHE A 100 31.73 31.08 -2.19
C PHE A 100 31.01 29.74 -2.28
N LYS A 101 31.71 28.62 -2.10
CA LYS A 101 31.10 27.27 -2.04
C LYS A 101 30.07 27.15 -0.90
N TRP A 102 30.39 27.67 0.30
CA TRP A 102 29.49 27.64 1.44
C TRP A 102 28.25 28.50 1.18
N ILE A 103 28.38 29.71 0.68
CA ILE A 103 27.28 30.61 0.32
C ILE A 103 26.36 29.92 -0.70
N PHE A 104 26.94 29.36 -1.77
CA PHE A 104 26.18 28.67 -2.82
C PHE A 104 25.42 27.45 -2.25
N LYS A 105 26.09 26.63 -1.44
CA LYS A 105 25.49 25.47 -0.77
C LYS A 105 24.31 25.88 0.13
N THR A 106 24.51 26.93 0.94
CA THR A 106 23.48 27.46 1.83
C THR A 106 22.31 28.03 1.06
N ALA A 107 22.56 28.78 -0.03
CA ALA A 107 21.52 29.30 -0.89
C ALA A 107 20.67 28.16 -1.53
N CYS A 108 21.33 27.11 -2.04
CA CYS A 108 20.65 25.92 -2.53
C CYS A 108 19.82 25.24 -1.44
N ALA A 109 20.36 25.13 -0.22
CA ALA A 109 19.65 24.54 0.90
C ALA A 109 18.39 25.34 1.29
N ILE A 110 18.46 26.67 1.28
CA ILE A 110 17.29 27.53 1.50
C ILE A 110 16.23 27.35 0.42
N LEU A 111 16.64 27.27 -0.88
CA LEU A 111 15.71 27.05 -1.99
C LEU A 111 15.01 25.68 -1.88
N ILE A 112 15.73 24.63 -1.53
CA ILE A 112 15.18 23.29 -1.31
C ILE A 112 14.22 23.32 -0.11
N LEU A 113 14.63 23.94 0.99
CA LEU A 113 13.85 24.03 2.21
C LEU A 113 12.51 24.75 1.97
N SER A 114 12.54 25.90 1.29
CA SER A 114 11.32 26.67 0.98
C SER A 114 10.35 25.93 0.06
N ASN A 115 10.81 24.97 -0.73
CA ASN A 115 9.99 24.17 -1.64
C ASN A 115 9.80 22.72 -1.16
N THR A 116 10.16 22.42 0.07
CA THR A 116 10.19 21.04 0.57
C THR A 116 8.85 20.32 0.42
N PHE A 117 7.74 20.97 0.76
CA PHE A 117 6.42 20.36 0.64
C PHE A 117 6.10 19.94 -0.81
N ASN A 118 6.36 20.83 -1.77
CA ASN A 118 6.14 20.55 -3.19
C ASN A 118 7.07 19.43 -3.70
N ILE A 119 8.32 19.41 -3.27
CA ILE A 119 9.29 18.35 -3.62
C ILE A 119 8.82 16.99 -3.09
N VAL A 120 8.37 16.94 -1.85
CA VAL A 120 7.84 15.71 -1.24
C VAL A 120 6.60 15.22 -1.98
N MET A 121 5.67 16.12 -2.30
CA MET A 121 4.48 15.75 -3.08
C MET A 121 4.85 15.24 -4.47
N ALA A 122 5.83 15.84 -5.14
CA ALA A 122 6.31 15.36 -6.45
C ALA A 122 6.86 13.93 -6.39
N VAL A 123 7.53 13.54 -5.31
CA VAL A 123 7.97 12.14 -5.10
C VAL A 123 6.79 11.18 -5.05
N PHE A 124 5.73 11.57 -4.35
CA PHE A 124 4.51 10.76 -4.28
C PHE A 124 3.79 10.73 -5.63
N ASP A 125 3.71 11.82 -6.37
CA ASP A 125 3.09 11.87 -7.71
C ASP A 125 3.80 10.92 -8.69
N VAL A 126 5.14 10.87 -8.65
CA VAL A 126 5.93 9.90 -9.44
C VAL A 126 5.61 8.47 -9.02
N SER A 127 5.59 8.19 -7.71
CA SER A 127 5.24 6.86 -7.19
C SER A 127 3.83 6.44 -7.65
N GLN A 128 2.85 7.34 -7.59
CA GLN A 128 1.48 7.10 -8.03
C GLN A 128 1.40 6.83 -9.54
N SER A 129 2.17 7.54 -10.36
CA SER A 129 2.21 7.29 -11.80
C SER A 129 2.71 5.87 -12.14
N VAL A 130 3.68 5.37 -11.38
CA VAL A 130 4.19 4.00 -11.51
C VAL A 130 3.12 2.98 -11.10
N ILE A 131 2.43 3.22 -9.98
CA ILE A 131 1.36 2.36 -9.50
C ILE A 131 0.20 2.31 -10.49
N ALA A 132 -0.22 3.43 -11.05
CA ALA A 132 -1.30 3.50 -12.02
C ALA A 132 -1.00 2.70 -13.31
N ARG A 133 0.26 2.74 -13.77
CA ARG A 133 0.71 1.91 -14.91
C ARG A 133 0.70 0.42 -14.57
N ALA A 134 1.15 0.05 -13.37
CA ALA A 134 1.14 -1.33 -12.91
C ALA A 134 -0.31 -1.86 -12.76
N ALA A 135 -1.23 -1.03 -12.27
CA ALA A 135 -2.64 -1.37 -12.14
C ALA A 135 -3.29 -1.75 -13.49
N GLY A 136 -2.93 -1.05 -14.57
CA GLY A 136 -3.42 -1.38 -15.92
C GLY A 136 -2.97 -2.78 -16.42
N ILE A 137 -1.83 -3.28 -15.93
CA ILE A 137 -1.37 -4.64 -16.24
C ILE A 137 -2.15 -5.69 -15.44
N VAL A 138 -2.47 -5.38 -14.19
CA VAL A 138 -3.12 -6.29 -13.26
C VAL A 138 -4.59 -6.50 -13.60
N GLN A 139 -5.32 -5.47 -14.01
CA GLN A 139 -6.75 -5.54 -14.33
C GLN A 139 -7.09 -6.49 -15.50
N GLY A 140 -6.14 -6.79 -16.38
CA GLY A 140 -6.37 -7.73 -17.50
C GLY A 140 -6.23 -9.21 -17.13
N SER A 141 -5.90 -9.56 -15.89
CA SER A 141 -5.56 -10.93 -15.48
C SER A 141 -6.54 -11.57 -14.49
N THR A 142 -7.68 -10.92 -14.17
CA THR A 142 -8.54 -11.33 -13.04
C THR A 142 -9.92 -11.86 -13.42
N ASP A 143 -10.24 -12.04 -14.70
CA ASP A 143 -11.54 -12.54 -15.12
C ASP A 143 -11.68 -14.06 -14.88
N ILE A 144 -12.69 -14.46 -14.10
CA ILE A 144 -13.07 -15.86 -13.89
C ILE A 144 -14.07 -16.25 -14.99
N SER A 145 -13.82 -17.37 -15.68
CA SER A 145 -14.69 -17.79 -16.77
C SER A 145 -15.97 -18.44 -16.23
N GLU A 146 -17.11 -18.14 -16.84
CA GLU A 146 -18.41 -18.79 -16.55
C GLU A 146 -18.33 -20.32 -16.63
N ALA A 147 -17.46 -20.85 -17.48
CA ALA A 147 -17.23 -22.29 -17.64
C ALA A 147 -16.69 -22.94 -16.34
N MET A 148 -15.90 -22.21 -15.55
CA MET A 148 -15.37 -22.72 -14.27
C MET A 148 -16.47 -22.84 -13.21
N LEU A 149 -17.38 -21.87 -13.17
CA LEU A 149 -18.52 -21.90 -12.25
C LEU A 149 -19.48 -23.03 -12.58
N ALA A 150 -19.73 -23.27 -13.88
CA ALA A 150 -20.58 -24.38 -14.34
C ALA A 150 -19.96 -25.77 -13.99
N ASP A 151 -18.65 -25.94 -14.08
CA ASP A 151 -17.96 -27.20 -13.70
C ASP A 151 -18.04 -27.45 -12.19
N LEU A 152 -17.95 -26.40 -11.40
CA LEU A 152 -18.08 -26.45 -9.95
C LEU A 152 -19.53 -26.84 -9.54
N GLU A 153 -20.55 -26.23 -10.17
CA GLU A 153 -21.95 -26.54 -9.97
C GLU A 153 -22.25 -28.00 -10.32
N ALA A 154 -21.79 -28.49 -11.47
CA ALA A 154 -21.92 -29.88 -11.87
C ALA A 154 -21.29 -30.86 -10.86
N THR A 155 -20.18 -30.45 -10.23
CA THR A 155 -19.53 -31.27 -9.19
C THR A 155 -20.39 -31.29 -7.90
N LEU A 156 -20.98 -30.16 -7.51
CA LEU A 156 -21.85 -30.08 -6.34
C LEU A 156 -23.11 -30.95 -6.49
N GLU A 157 -23.70 -31.01 -7.67
CA GLU A 157 -24.87 -31.83 -7.96
C GLU A 157 -24.65 -33.33 -7.69
N THR A 158 -23.41 -33.81 -7.84
CA THR A 158 -23.05 -35.21 -7.57
C THR A 158 -23.01 -35.54 -6.06
N LEU A 159 -22.96 -34.54 -5.19
CA LEU A 159 -22.79 -34.74 -3.77
C LEU A 159 -24.10 -35.10 -3.03
N GLY A 160 -23.98 -35.85 -1.94
CA GLY A 160 -25.10 -36.17 -1.05
C GLY A 160 -25.46 -34.99 -0.14
N LEU A 161 -26.73 -34.97 0.34
CA LEU A 161 -27.29 -33.87 1.16
C LEU A 161 -26.44 -33.55 2.41
N GLY A 162 -25.88 -34.57 3.07
CA GLY A 162 -25.02 -34.36 4.25
C GLY A 162 -23.71 -33.65 3.93
N SER A 163 -23.11 -33.96 2.76
CA SER A 163 -21.90 -33.29 2.28
C SER A 163 -22.19 -31.84 1.90
N LEU A 164 -23.32 -31.59 1.23
CA LEU A 164 -23.77 -30.24 0.85
C LEU A 164 -24.03 -29.35 2.07
N LEU A 165 -24.68 -29.88 3.11
CA LEU A 165 -24.88 -29.15 4.38
C LEU A 165 -23.54 -28.78 5.02
N GLY A 166 -22.59 -29.71 5.05
CA GLY A 166 -21.23 -29.44 5.55
C GLY A 166 -20.52 -28.36 4.76
N LEU A 167 -20.61 -28.41 3.42
CA LEU A 167 -20.02 -27.40 2.53
C LEU A 167 -20.69 -26.05 2.67
N TRP A 168 -22.01 -26.01 2.80
CA TRP A 168 -22.74 -24.75 3.00
C TRP A 168 -22.32 -24.06 4.30
N LEU A 169 -22.22 -24.81 5.41
CA LEU A 169 -21.71 -24.27 6.68
C LEU A 169 -20.26 -23.78 6.55
N GLN A 170 -19.42 -24.49 5.81
CA GLN A 170 -18.04 -24.06 5.55
C GLN A 170 -17.99 -22.81 4.66
N SER A 171 -18.87 -22.71 3.66
CA SER A 171 -18.91 -21.52 2.78
C SER A 171 -19.30 -20.24 3.52
N LEU A 172 -20.04 -20.30 4.63
CA LEU A 172 -20.32 -19.14 5.47
C LEU A 172 -19.05 -18.57 6.11
N LEU A 173 -18.01 -19.37 6.34
CA LEU A 173 -16.72 -18.90 6.84
C LEU A 173 -16.01 -17.99 5.84
N ILE A 174 -16.30 -18.12 4.55
CA ILE A 174 -15.79 -17.23 3.51
C ILE A 174 -16.19 -15.78 3.80
N HIS A 175 -17.44 -15.53 4.18
CA HIS A 175 -17.91 -14.18 4.50
C HIS A 175 -17.15 -13.56 5.66
N VAL A 176 -16.90 -14.32 6.73
CA VAL A 176 -16.12 -13.86 7.88
C VAL A 176 -14.69 -13.53 7.48
N THR A 177 -14.09 -14.37 6.65
CA THR A 177 -12.73 -14.17 6.14
C THR A 177 -12.66 -12.92 5.26
N MET A 178 -13.62 -12.73 4.36
CA MET A 178 -13.71 -11.55 3.49
C MET A 178 -13.92 -10.26 4.29
N TRP A 179 -14.74 -10.30 5.34
CA TRP A 179 -14.90 -9.16 6.25
C TRP A 179 -13.57 -8.79 6.93
N ALA A 180 -12.82 -9.78 7.42
CA ALA A 180 -11.52 -9.56 8.04
C ALA A 180 -10.50 -8.96 7.05
N ILE A 181 -10.45 -9.49 5.81
CA ILE A 181 -9.57 -8.96 4.75
C ILE A 181 -9.90 -7.50 4.44
N ASN A 182 -11.19 -7.16 4.31
CA ASN A 182 -11.61 -5.79 4.04
C ASN A 182 -11.12 -4.82 5.12
N ILE A 183 -11.16 -5.19 6.39
CA ILE A 183 -10.60 -4.39 7.49
C ILE A 183 -9.09 -4.25 7.34
N VAL A 184 -8.37 -5.34 7.07
CA VAL A 184 -6.91 -5.32 6.91
C VAL A 184 -6.51 -4.41 5.73
N ILE A 185 -7.16 -4.55 4.58
CA ILE A 185 -6.92 -3.71 3.41
C ILE A 185 -7.17 -2.24 3.75
N PHE A 186 -8.31 -1.94 4.37
CA PHE A 186 -8.64 -0.58 4.80
C PHE A 186 -7.53 0.00 5.69
N VAL A 187 -7.14 -0.71 6.73
CA VAL A 187 -6.11 -0.24 7.67
C VAL A 187 -4.77 0.02 6.97
N ILE A 188 -4.37 -0.85 6.04
CA ILE A 188 -3.07 -0.72 5.37
C ILE A 188 -3.09 0.40 4.34
N VAL A 189 -4.14 0.50 3.52
CA VAL A 189 -4.25 1.53 2.46
C VAL A 189 -4.42 2.93 3.05
N TYR A 190 -5.34 3.08 4.00
CA TYR A 190 -5.57 4.36 4.68
C TYR A 190 -4.42 4.72 5.63
N GLY A 191 -3.85 3.72 6.33
CA GLY A 191 -2.69 3.89 7.18
C GLY A 191 -1.49 4.42 6.42
N ARG A 192 -1.23 3.90 5.21
CA ARG A 192 -0.20 4.43 4.32
C ARG A 192 -0.44 5.90 3.96
N MET A 193 -1.69 6.29 3.65
CA MET A 193 -2.01 7.69 3.32
C MET A 193 -1.74 8.63 4.50
N ILE A 194 -2.10 8.19 5.72
CA ILE A 194 -1.80 8.93 6.95
C ILE A 194 -0.28 9.03 7.15
N GLU A 195 0.48 7.95 6.93
CA GLU A 195 1.95 7.96 7.02
C GLU A 195 2.57 8.95 6.03
N ILE A 196 2.06 9.03 4.79
CA ILE A 196 2.46 10.03 3.78
C ILE A 196 2.28 11.45 4.31
N TYR A 197 1.13 11.77 4.87
CA TYR A 197 0.86 13.10 5.43
C TYR A 197 1.73 13.42 6.63
N LEU A 198 1.97 12.46 7.53
CA LEU A 198 2.87 12.64 8.67
C LEU A 198 4.30 12.91 8.22
N LEU A 199 4.81 12.15 7.26
CA LEU A 199 6.12 12.41 6.67
C LEU A 199 6.18 13.78 5.99
N ALA A 200 5.17 14.14 5.20
CA ALA A 200 5.12 15.43 4.53
C ALA A 200 5.07 16.61 5.49
N SER A 201 4.37 16.48 6.62
CA SER A 201 4.28 17.55 7.61
C SER A 201 5.63 17.90 8.24
N LEU A 202 6.48 16.91 8.52
CA LEU A 202 7.78 17.06 9.19
C LEU A 202 8.96 17.17 8.20
N ALA A 203 8.68 17.12 6.91
CA ALA A 203 9.69 17.16 5.85
C ALA A 203 10.71 18.30 5.98
N PRO A 204 10.31 19.56 6.27
CA PRO A 204 11.26 20.66 6.34
C PRO A 204 12.35 20.46 7.40
N ILE A 205 12.03 19.86 8.55
CA ILE A 205 13.02 19.59 9.61
C ILE A 205 14.11 18.63 9.11
N SER A 206 13.69 17.54 8.48
CA SER A 206 14.63 16.53 8.00
C SER A 206 15.46 17.06 6.83
N VAL A 207 14.87 17.85 5.93
CA VAL A 207 15.55 18.45 4.79
C VAL A 207 16.56 19.51 5.24
N ALA A 208 16.29 20.26 6.32
CA ALA A 208 17.23 21.25 6.87
C ALA A 208 18.57 20.61 7.26
N THR A 209 18.61 19.34 7.64
CA THR A 209 19.84 18.64 8.04
C THR A 209 20.69 18.17 6.84
N LEU A 210 20.13 18.10 5.63
CA LEU A 210 20.84 17.59 4.42
C LEU A 210 22.07 18.40 4.05
N SER A 211 22.13 19.67 4.43
CA SER A 211 23.24 20.55 4.06
C SER A 211 24.52 20.28 4.85
N ASN A 212 24.51 19.56 5.96
CA ASN A 212 25.67 19.21 6.74
C ASN A 212 26.10 17.76 6.55
N ARG A 213 27.40 17.50 6.52
CA ARG A 213 27.95 16.16 6.28
C ARG A 213 27.70 15.20 7.45
N GLU A 214 27.77 15.69 8.68
CA GLU A 214 27.58 14.87 9.88
C GLU A 214 26.10 14.64 10.21
N LEU A 215 25.28 15.69 10.08
CA LEU A 215 23.85 15.65 10.38
C LEU A 215 23.01 15.17 9.19
N GLY A 216 23.58 15.14 7.99
CA GLY A 216 22.91 14.80 6.73
C GLY A 216 22.32 13.38 6.69
N ASN A 217 22.81 12.46 7.53
CA ASN A 217 22.26 11.11 7.66
C ASN A 217 20.77 11.13 8.02
N THR A 218 20.33 12.07 8.86
CA THR A 218 18.91 12.22 9.23
C THR A 218 18.05 12.56 8.02
N GLY A 219 18.47 13.55 7.22
CA GLY A 219 17.77 13.93 5.98
C GLY A 219 17.81 12.83 4.92
N GLN A 220 18.93 12.12 4.79
CA GLN A 220 19.04 11.00 3.85
C GLN A 220 18.11 9.83 4.24
N ASN A 221 18.06 9.46 5.52
CA ASN A 221 17.15 8.42 6.00
C ASN A 221 15.70 8.83 5.83
N TYR A 222 15.37 10.11 6.04
CA TYR A 222 14.06 10.64 5.73
C TYR A 222 13.68 10.46 4.26
N LEU A 223 14.56 10.82 3.32
CA LEU A 223 14.32 10.62 1.89
C LEU A 223 14.12 9.15 1.53
N LYS A 224 14.93 8.26 2.10
CA LYS A 224 14.76 6.81 1.93
C LYS A 224 13.39 6.34 2.43
N SER A 225 12.95 6.82 3.59
CA SER A 225 11.64 6.50 4.16
C SER A 225 10.51 7.04 3.28
N LEU A 226 10.67 8.23 2.73
CA LEU A 226 9.71 8.84 1.80
C LEU A 226 9.51 7.97 0.55
N PHE A 227 10.61 7.53 -0.08
CA PHE A 227 10.56 6.61 -1.21
C PHE A 227 9.96 5.26 -0.83
N ALA A 228 10.33 4.72 0.33
CA ALA A 228 9.80 3.45 0.82
C ALA A 228 8.27 3.49 0.94
N VAL A 229 7.72 4.52 1.58
CA VAL A 229 6.26 4.68 1.73
C VAL A 229 5.60 4.99 0.39
N GLY A 230 6.24 5.77 -0.48
CA GLY A 230 5.77 6.04 -1.84
C GLY A 230 5.60 4.74 -2.65
N PHE A 231 6.61 3.88 -2.65
CA PHE A 231 6.60 2.63 -3.42
C PHE A 231 5.92 1.46 -2.70
N GLN A 232 5.60 1.57 -1.41
CA GLN A 232 4.80 0.56 -0.69
C GLN A 232 3.48 0.27 -1.41
N GLY A 233 2.87 1.29 -2.03
CA GLY A 233 1.65 1.12 -2.80
C GLY A 233 1.80 0.15 -3.98
N LEU A 234 2.94 0.15 -4.66
CA LEU A 234 3.23 -0.84 -5.70
C LEU A 234 3.28 -2.26 -5.13
N LEU A 235 3.90 -2.44 -3.96
CA LEU A 235 3.96 -3.75 -3.31
C LEU A 235 2.58 -4.23 -2.87
N ILE A 236 1.72 -3.35 -2.38
CA ILE A 236 0.32 -3.66 -2.06
C ILE A 236 -0.39 -4.15 -3.32
N LEU A 237 -0.27 -3.43 -4.43
CA LEU A 237 -0.89 -3.81 -5.70
C LEU A 237 -0.39 -5.18 -6.18
N VAL A 238 0.93 -5.43 -6.12
CA VAL A 238 1.53 -6.73 -6.51
C VAL A 238 1.02 -7.87 -5.62
N CYS A 239 0.93 -7.67 -4.29
CA CYS A 239 0.38 -8.69 -3.39
C CYS A 239 -1.07 -9.05 -3.74
N VAL A 240 -1.89 -8.04 -4.03
CA VAL A 240 -3.31 -8.24 -4.39
C VAL A 240 -3.43 -8.91 -5.76
N ALA A 241 -2.57 -8.56 -6.71
CA ALA A 241 -2.52 -9.21 -8.03
C ALA A 241 -2.14 -10.70 -7.93
N ILE A 242 -1.12 -11.03 -7.14
CA ILE A 242 -0.73 -12.42 -6.88
C ILE A 242 -1.89 -13.20 -6.25
N TYR A 243 -2.55 -12.60 -5.26
CA TYR A 243 -3.71 -13.20 -4.62
C TYR A 243 -4.82 -13.50 -5.62
N ALA A 244 -5.18 -12.56 -6.50
CA ALA A 244 -6.20 -12.74 -7.52
C ALA A 244 -5.87 -13.93 -8.46
N VAL A 245 -4.63 -14.04 -8.92
CA VAL A 245 -4.18 -15.18 -9.76
C VAL A 245 -4.23 -16.50 -8.99
N LEU A 246 -3.87 -16.53 -7.72
CA LEU A 246 -3.93 -17.74 -6.91
C LEU A 246 -5.37 -18.21 -6.67
N ILE A 247 -6.30 -17.29 -6.46
CA ILE A 247 -7.74 -17.61 -6.33
C ILE A 247 -8.29 -18.21 -7.62
N GLN A 248 -7.95 -17.66 -8.79
CA GLN A 248 -8.34 -18.23 -10.08
C GLN A 248 -7.84 -19.68 -10.25
N GLY A 249 -6.61 -19.95 -9.83
CA GLY A 249 -6.04 -21.30 -9.87
C GLY A 249 -6.82 -22.33 -9.04
N ILE A 250 -7.48 -21.89 -7.97
CA ILE A 250 -8.35 -22.76 -7.14
C ILE A 250 -9.66 -23.07 -7.88
N ALA A 251 -10.26 -22.07 -8.49
CA ALA A 251 -11.53 -22.24 -9.21
C ALA A 251 -11.44 -23.30 -10.34
N THR A 252 -10.22 -23.53 -10.87
CA THR A 252 -9.95 -24.55 -11.90
C THR A 252 -9.79 -25.97 -11.37
N SER A 253 -9.74 -26.19 -10.06
CA SER A 253 -9.37 -27.49 -9.47
C SER A 253 -10.49 -28.54 -9.45
N GLY A 254 -11.76 -28.15 -9.70
CA GLY A 254 -12.92 -29.05 -9.66
C GLY A 254 -13.21 -29.70 -8.29
N ASP A 255 -12.51 -29.25 -7.22
CA ASP A 255 -12.72 -29.70 -5.84
C ASP A 255 -13.35 -28.57 -5.00
N PRO A 256 -14.68 -28.65 -4.70
CA PRO A 256 -15.36 -27.61 -3.92
C PRO A 256 -14.81 -27.43 -2.51
N ILE A 257 -14.39 -28.54 -1.87
CA ILE A 257 -13.84 -28.50 -0.51
C ILE A 257 -12.48 -27.81 -0.54
N GLY A 258 -11.62 -28.23 -1.46
CA GLY A 258 -10.33 -27.61 -1.69
C GLY A 258 -10.44 -26.13 -2.09
N ALA A 259 -11.46 -25.75 -2.85
CA ALA A 259 -11.72 -24.37 -3.23
C ALA A 259 -12.04 -23.49 -2.01
N ILE A 260 -12.95 -23.91 -1.12
CA ILE A 260 -13.30 -23.16 0.10
C ILE A 260 -12.09 -22.96 1.01
N TRP A 261 -11.37 -24.03 1.34
CA TRP A 261 -10.20 -23.96 2.22
C TRP A 261 -9.02 -23.23 1.58
N GLY A 262 -8.82 -23.41 0.27
CA GLY A 262 -7.81 -22.69 -0.48
C GLY A 262 -8.06 -21.17 -0.49
N CYS A 263 -9.31 -20.74 -0.75
CA CYS A 263 -9.70 -19.34 -0.69
C CYS A 263 -9.42 -18.73 0.69
N MET A 264 -9.81 -19.42 1.76
CA MET A 264 -9.53 -18.95 3.12
C MET A 264 -8.02 -18.88 3.39
N GLY A 265 -7.26 -19.91 3.02
CA GLY A 265 -5.81 -19.97 3.22
C GLY A 265 -5.07 -18.84 2.49
N TYR A 266 -5.39 -18.62 1.20
CA TYR A 266 -4.79 -17.52 0.44
C TYR A 266 -5.21 -16.14 0.93
N SER A 267 -6.42 -16.02 1.47
CA SER A 267 -6.91 -14.79 2.07
C SER A 267 -6.12 -14.41 3.33
N VAL A 268 -5.86 -15.39 4.18
CA VAL A 268 -4.99 -15.21 5.36
C VAL A 268 -3.56 -14.88 4.92
N LEU A 269 -3.05 -15.56 3.91
CA LEU A 269 -1.73 -15.29 3.34
C LEU A 269 -1.64 -13.84 2.81
N LEU A 270 -2.68 -13.36 2.10
CA LEU A 270 -2.76 -11.98 1.63
C LEU A 270 -2.63 -11.00 2.79
N CYS A 271 -3.39 -11.20 3.87
CA CYS A 271 -3.31 -10.34 5.06
C CYS A 271 -1.87 -10.25 5.59
N PHE A 272 -1.19 -11.38 5.75
CA PHE A 272 0.21 -11.41 6.20
C PHE A 272 1.16 -10.71 5.21
N CYS A 273 0.99 -10.94 3.91
CA CYS A 273 1.79 -10.27 2.88
C CYS A 273 1.60 -8.76 2.92
N LEU A 274 0.36 -8.29 3.04
CA LEU A 274 0.05 -6.86 3.11
C LEU A 274 0.71 -6.18 4.31
N PHE A 275 0.69 -6.79 5.50
CA PHE A 275 1.40 -6.27 6.68
C PHE A 275 2.91 -6.20 6.47
N LYS A 276 3.48 -7.09 5.65
CA LYS A 276 4.92 -7.09 5.34
C LYS A 276 5.33 -6.06 4.30
N THR A 277 4.41 -5.52 3.50
CA THR A 277 4.74 -4.57 2.41
C THR A 277 5.53 -3.35 2.89
N GLY A 278 5.15 -2.76 4.03
CA GLY A 278 5.87 -1.63 4.61
C GLY A 278 7.31 -1.99 5.01
N SER A 279 7.51 -3.13 5.66
CA SER A 279 8.84 -3.61 6.06
C SER A 279 9.71 -3.93 4.84
N ILE A 280 9.14 -4.56 3.81
CA ILE A 280 9.83 -4.88 2.56
C ILE A 280 10.24 -3.58 1.84
N ALA A 281 9.32 -2.62 1.73
CA ALA A 281 9.62 -1.32 1.12
C ALA A 281 10.78 -0.62 1.84
N ARG A 282 10.74 -0.53 3.17
CA ARG A 282 11.83 0.07 3.96
C ARG A 282 13.14 -0.67 3.79
N SER A 283 13.12 -2.00 3.72
CA SER A 283 14.33 -2.82 3.50
C SER A 283 14.95 -2.54 2.11
N VAL A 284 14.13 -2.48 1.06
CA VAL A 284 14.60 -2.20 -0.32
C VAL A 284 15.29 -0.83 -0.42
N PHE A 285 14.74 0.18 0.25
CA PHE A 285 15.32 1.54 0.24
C PHE A 285 16.35 1.76 1.36
N SER A 286 16.68 0.73 2.16
CA SER A 286 17.58 0.85 3.32
C SER A 286 17.17 2.00 4.26
N ALA A 287 15.86 2.14 4.47
CA ALA A 287 15.27 3.12 5.38
C ALA A 287 15.22 2.53 6.80
N HIS A 288 15.95 3.15 7.71
CA HIS A 288 16.06 2.72 9.12
C HIS A 288 15.40 3.74 10.03
#